data_68c5c7dc9332f2335e924c0a6c6323a1
#
_entry.id   68c5c7dc9332f2335e924c0a6c6323a1
#
_cell.length_a   1.000
_cell.length_b   1.000
_cell.length_c   1.000
_cell.angle_alpha   90.00
_cell.angle_beta   90.00
_cell.angle_gamma   90.00
#
_symmetry.space_group_name_H-M   'P 1'
#
loop_
_entity.id
_entity.type
_entity.pdbx_description
1 polymer ?
#
loop_
_entity_poly.entity_id
_entity_poly.type
_entity_poly.pdbx_seq_one_letter_code
_entity_poly.pdbx_strand_id
1 'polypeptide(L)'
;MADITKVMVVEIGNIVKLGPKEKSVVEKLGPKDKPAAGPTCTTIVFGYDYKSAANACSNYSSGETAEYYHDESTGKMYSDSCGGTEASTGYYANGSGYRFYNASTSTLGNVIGACRSDRRLKHNILFKEYSELDIPIYEFEYINKSDGIGTYVGTMAQDLIKLGMHEAVTLDADGYYSVHYNKIDVDFRKV
;
A
#
# COMPACT_ATOMS: atom_id res chain seq x y z
N MET A 1 -43.59 45.31 4.76
CA MET A 1 -42.30 45.22 5.49
C MET A 1 -41.85 43.78 5.35
N ALA A 2 -40.93 43.54 4.46
CA ALA A 2 -40.39 42.19 4.25
C ALA A 2 -39.35 41.90 5.33
N ASP A 3 -39.62 40.89 6.14
CA ASP A 3 -38.69 40.38 7.14
C ASP A 3 -37.61 39.56 6.44
N ILE A 4 -36.44 40.16 6.31
CA ILE A 4 -35.28 39.45 5.72
C ILE A 4 -34.52 38.78 6.82
N THR A 5 -34.99 37.62 7.22
CA THR A 5 -34.31 36.71 8.18
C THR A 5 -33.48 35.69 7.41
N LYS A 6 -32.63 36.08 6.50
CA LYS A 6 -31.60 35.20 5.93
C LYS A 6 -30.24 35.79 6.22
N VAL A 7 -29.61 35.26 7.25
CA VAL A 7 -28.17 35.41 7.42
C VAL A 7 -27.50 34.53 6.35
N MET A 8 -26.98 35.13 5.31
CA MET A 8 -26.15 34.45 4.35
C MET A 8 -24.71 34.66 4.79
N VAL A 9 -24.09 33.59 5.32
CA VAL A 9 -22.65 33.57 5.52
C VAL A 9 -22.04 33.25 4.15
N VAL A 10 -21.47 34.25 3.53
CA VAL A 10 -20.71 34.04 2.30
C VAL A 10 -19.25 34.15 2.67
N GLU A 11 -18.57 33.01 2.65
CA GLU A 11 -17.12 33.00 2.69
C GLU A 11 -16.57 33.49 1.35
N ILE A 12 -16.10 34.71 1.31
CA ILE A 12 -15.39 35.26 0.14
C ILE A 12 -13.96 35.50 0.58
N GLY A 13 -13.11 34.52 0.39
CA GLY A 13 -11.70 34.64 0.75
C GLY A 13 -11.52 34.89 2.25
N ASN A 14 -10.84 35.94 2.65
CA ASN A 14 -10.49 36.23 4.04
C ASN A 14 -11.49 37.20 4.73
N ILE A 15 -12.76 37.30 4.31
CA ILE A 15 -13.73 38.26 4.82
C ILE A 15 -14.94 37.52 5.38
N VAL A 16 -15.20 37.68 6.68
CA VAL A 16 -16.43 37.22 7.34
C VAL A 16 -17.37 38.43 7.48
N LYS A 17 -18.59 38.38 6.91
CA LYS A 17 -19.60 39.40 6.99
C LYS A 17 -20.66 39.01 8.00
N LEU A 18 -20.72 39.69 9.11
CA LEU A 18 -21.73 39.51 10.16
C LEU A 18 -22.91 40.43 9.97
N GLY A 19 -24.10 39.91 9.77
CA GLY A 19 -25.49 40.36 9.77
C GLY A 19 -25.87 41.85 9.66
N PRO A 20 -27.17 42.18 9.39
CA PRO A 20 -27.58 43.49 8.91
C PRO A 20 -27.80 44.57 9.99
N LYS A 21 -27.43 44.37 11.24
CA LYS A 21 -27.67 45.37 12.32
C LYS A 21 -26.42 45.95 12.96
N GLU A 22 -25.25 45.51 12.59
CA GLU A 22 -24.00 46.08 13.06
C GLU A 22 -23.20 46.64 11.91
N LYS A 23 -22.53 47.77 12.14
CA LYS A 23 -21.57 48.32 11.19
C LYS A 23 -20.64 47.16 10.78
N SER A 24 -20.57 46.90 9.47
CA SER A 24 -19.75 45.82 8.92
C SER A 24 -18.31 45.92 9.48
N VAL A 25 -18.02 45.15 10.49
CA VAL A 25 -16.64 44.93 10.91
C VAL A 25 -16.06 43.94 9.94
N VAL A 26 -15.25 44.45 9.04
CA VAL A 26 -14.42 43.60 8.19
C VAL A 26 -13.18 43.31 9.00
N GLU A 27 -13.20 42.21 9.76
CA GLU A 27 -11.96 41.68 10.32
C GLU A 27 -11.15 41.02 9.21
N LYS A 28 -10.02 41.59 8.93
CA LYS A 28 -9.03 41.02 8.03
C LYS A 28 -8.29 39.94 8.82
N LEU A 29 -8.70 38.69 8.62
CA LEU A 29 -7.94 37.53 9.18
C LEU A 29 -6.51 37.61 8.68
N GLY A 30 -5.58 37.72 9.60
CA GLY A 30 -4.15 37.74 9.29
C GLY A 30 -3.66 36.34 8.81
N PRO A 31 -2.43 36.25 8.31
CA PRO A 31 -1.87 34.95 7.83
C PRO A 31 -1.85 33.86 8.89
N LYS A 32 -2.05 34.23 10.17
CA LYS A 32 -2.09 33.27 11.29
C LYS A 32 -3.44 32.58 11.48
N ASP A 33 -4.51 33.13 10.85
CA ASP A 33 -5.88 32.65 11.04
C ASP A 33 -6.36 31.77 9.88
N LYS A 34 -5.49 31.53 8.90
CA LYS A 34 -5.79 30.56 7.84
C LYS A 34 -5.75 29.16 8.47
N PRO A 35 -6.85 28.38 8.43
CA PRO A 35 -6.80 27.00 8.85
C PRO A 35 -5.62 26.32 8.16
N ALA A 36 -4.80 25.61 8.91
CA ALA A 36 -3.77 24.81 8.30
C ALA A 36 -4.45 23.90 7.26
N ALA A 37 -3.92 23.88 6.06
CA ALA A 37 -4.40 22.94 5.05
C ALA A 37 -4.33 21.54 5.69
N GLY A 38 -5.46 20.84 5.70
CA GLY A 38 -5.49 19.45 6.19
C GLY A 38 -4.48 18.60 5.45
N PRO A 39 -4.14 17.43 5.99
CA PRO A 39 -3.20 16.53 5.35
C PRO A 39 -3.68 16.19 3.93
N THR A 40 -2.76 16.19 2.98
CA THR A 40 -3.03 15.78 1.60
C THR A 40 -2.42 14.40 1.41
N CYS A 41 -3.26 13.40 1.16
CA CYS A 41 -2.82 12.02 1.03
C CYS A 41 -3.00 11.49 -0.38
N THR A 42 -2.12 10.58 -0.77
CA THR A 42 -2.30 9.70 -1.93
C THR A 42 -3.00 8.42 -1.48
N THR A 43 -4.08 8.04 -2.17
CA THR A 43 -4.75 6.76 -1.91
C THR A 43 -3.98 5.62 -2.58
N ILE A 44 -3.71 4.57 -1.82
CA ILE A 44 -2.98 3.38 -2.29
C ILE A 44 -3.76 2.14 -1.84
N VAL A 45 -3.91 1.17 -2.74
CA VAL A 45 -4.50 -0.13 -2.41
C VAL A 45 -3.40 -1.11 -2.08
N PHE A 46 -3.48 -1.74 -0.91
CA PHE A 46 -2.52 -2.73 -0.44
C PHE A 46 -3.21 -4.00 0.08
N GLY A 47 -2.57 -5.19 -0.14
CA GLY A 47 -2.70 -6.34 0.72
C GLY A 47 -1.80 -6.15 1.95
N TYR A 48 -2.30 -6.46 3.13
CA TYR A 48 -1.59 -6.24 4.40
C TYR A 48 -1.37 -7.54 5.15
N ASP A 49 -0.19 -7.68 5.75
CA ASP A 49 0.09 -8.68 6.78
C ASP A 49 1.15 -8.14 7.77
N TYR A 50 0.94 -8.35 9.06
CA TYR A 50 1.83 -7.80 10.09
C TYR A 50 3.10 -8.61 10.32
N LYS A 51 3.18 -9.84 9.80
CA LYS A 51 4.30 -10.76 10.01
C LYS A 51 5.13 -11.02 8.77
N SER A 52 4.50 -11.05 7.59
CA SER A 52 5.11 -11.65 6.41
C SER A 52 4.84 -10.85 5.15
N ALA A 53 5.91 -10.50 4.43
CA ALA A 53 5.82 -9.93 3.10
C ALA A 53 5.14 -10.88 2.10
N ALA A 54 5.38 -12.19 2.22
CA ALA A 54 4.75 -13.19 1.36
C ALA A 54 3.23 -13.21 1.54
N ASN A 55 2.74 -13.14 2.78
CA ASN A 55 1.31 -13.07 3.04
C ASN A 55 0.70 -11.75 2.55
N ALA A 56 1.37 -10.61 2.76
CA ALA A 56 0.90 -9.33 2.22
C ALA A 56 0.79 -9.37 0.69
N CYS A 57 1.78 -9.96 0.01
CA CYS A 57 1.74 -10.21 -1.42
C CYS A 57 0.60 -11.14 -1.83
N SER A 58 0.39 -12.22 -1.07
CA SER A 58 -0.71 -13.16 -1.30
C SER A 58 -2.07 -12.47 -1.16
N ASN A 59 -2.26 -11.70 -0.10
CA ASN A 59 -3.50 -10.96 0.15
C ASN A 59 -3.79 -9.97 -0.99
N TYR A 60 -2.78 -9.25 -1.47
CA TYR A 60 -2.95 -8.39 -2.64
C TYR A 60 -3.38 -9.17 -3.88
N SER A 61 -2.72 -10.28 -4.18
CA SER A 61 -3.00 -11.09 -5.37
C SER A 61 -4.35 -11.81 -5.31
N SER A 62 -4.87 -12.13 -4.10
CA SER A 62 -6.20 -12.73 -3.91
C SER A 62 -7.34 -11.71 -3.89
N GLY A 63 -7.01 -10.41 -3.92
CA GLY A 63 -7.99 -9.34 -3.81
C GLY A 63 -8.42 -9.03 -2.37
N GLU A 64 -7.77 -9.61 -1.38
CA GLU A 64 -7.91 -9.25 0.04
C GLU A 64 -7.14 -7.94 0.31
N THR A 65 -7.68 -6.83 -0.20
CA THR A 65 -7.05 -5.52 -0.20
C THR A 65 -7.87 -4.50 0.55
N ALA A 66 -7.20 -3.46 1.03
CA ALA A 66 -7.83 -2.26 1.57
C ALA A 66 -7.19 -1.00 1.00
N GLU A 67 -7.94 0.10 1.02
CA GLU A 67 -7.41 1.41 0.70
C GLU A 67 -6.68 1.99 1.91
N TYR A 68 -5.53 2.59 1.65
CA TYR A 68 -4.72 3.31 2.63
C TYR A 68 -4.40 4.70 2.09
N TYR A 69 -4.26 5.65 2.99
CA TYR A 69 -4.03 7.06 2.67
C TYR A 69 -2.64 7.44 3.16
N HIS A 70 -1.72 7.69 2.24
CA HIS A 70 -0.32 8.05 2.55
C HIS A 70 -0.13 9.56 2.43
N ASP A 71 0.20 10.20 3.53
CA ASP A 71 0.62 11.60 3.59
C ASP A 71 2.13 11.69 3.36
N GLU A 72 2.52 12.08 2.16
CA GLU A 72 3.92 12.19 1.78
C GLU A 72 4.69 13.26 2.57
N SER A 73 3.98 14.23 3.14
CA SER A 73 4.60 15.31 3.92
C SER A 73 5.05 14.87 5.30
N THR A 74 4.34 13.91 5.90
CA THR A 74 4.61 13.39 7.25
C THR A 74 5.15 11.95 7.24
N GLY A 75 5.03 11.25 6.10
CA GLY A 75 5.32 9.82 5.97
C GLY A 75 4.26 8.92 6.60
N LYS A 76 3.20 9.48 7.18
CA LYS A 76 2.13 8.71 7.82
C LYS A 76 1.24 8.02 6.82
N MET A 77 0.79 6.84 7.20
CA MET A 77 -0.21 6.08 6.47
C MET A 77 -1.44 5.85 7.35
N TYR A 78 -2.62 6.02 6.79
CA TYR A 78 -3.90 5.90 7.50
C TYR A 78 -4.76 4.81 6.87
N SER A 79 -5.55 4.13 7.70
CA SER A 79 -6.35 2.97 7.29
C SER A 79 -7.81 3.28 6.93
N ASP A 80 -8.30 4.47 7.25
CA ASP A 80 -9.72 4.84 7.06
C ASP A 80 -9.91 6.14 6.26
N SER A 81 -9.09 7.15 6.53
CA SER A 81 -9.16 8.45 5.84
C SER A 81 -7.86 9.23 6.05
N CYS A 82 -7.60 10.20 5.18
CA CYS A 82 -6.45 11.09 5.32
C CYS A 82 -6.49 11.86 6.66
N GLY A 83 -5.51 11.64 7.52
CA GLY A 83 -5.47 12.21 8.88
C GLY A 83 -6.31 11.48 9.92
N GLY A 84 -6.91 10.35 9.58
CA GLY A 84 -7.70 9.49 10.46
C GLY A 84 -6.86 8.53 11.31
N THR A 85 -7.28 7.26 11.33
CA THR A 85 -6.58 6.21 12.10
C THR A 85 -5.28 5.82 11.43
N GLU A 86 -4.15 5.95 12.14
CA GLU A 86 -2.85 5.54 11.61
C GLU A 86 -2.81 4.03 11.35
N ALA A 87 -2.26 3.64 10.21
CA ALA A 87 -2.14 2.25 9.80
C ALA A 87 -1.18 1.48 10.71
N SER A 88 -1.41 0.19 10.85
CA SER A 88 -0.58 -0.68 11.70
C SER A 88 0.80 -0.91 11.11
N THR A 89 1.79 -1.15 11.97
CA THR A 89 3.12 -1.61 11.53
C THR A 89 2.99 -2.97 10.85
N GLY A 90 3.62 -3.14 9.69
CA GLY A 90 3.59 -4.41 8.96
C GLY A 90 4.02 -4.30 7.51
N TYR A 91 3.76 -5.36 6.77
CA TYR A 91 4.05 -5.45 5.34
C TYR A 91 2.83 -5.06 4.52
N TYR A 92 3.06 -4.26 3.50
CA TYR A 92 2.05 -3.71 2.60
C TYR A 92 2.47 -4.00 1.17
N ALA A 93 1.67 -4.75 0.44
CA ALA A 93 1.98 -5.19 -0.91
C ALA A 93 0.97 -4.67 -1.94
N ASN A 94 1.44 -4.30 -3.11
CA ASN A 94 0.65 -3.94 -4.28
C ASN A 94 1.32 -4.48 -5.56
N GLY A 95 0.79 -4.13 -6.72
CA GLY A 95 1.34 -4.58 -8.01
C GLY A 95 2.81 -4.23 -8.26
N SER A 96 3.36 -3.26 -7.52
CA SER A 96 4.78 -2.88 -7.61
C SER A 96 5.69 -3.66 -6.66
N GLY A 97 5.11 -4.44 -5.74
CA GLY A 97 5.86 -5.20 -4.73
C GLY A 97 5.38 -4.92 -3.32
N TYR A 98 6.18 -5.29 -2.33
CA TYR A 98 5.87 -5.06 -0.93
C TYR A 98 6.80 -4.04 -0.27
N ARG A 99 6.28 -3.38 0.76
CA ARG A 99 6.96 -2.38 1.60
C ARG A 99 6.72 -2.71 3.06
N PHE A 100 7.56 -2.19 3.92
CA PHE A 100 7.33 -2.23 5.36
C PHE A 100 6.95 -0.84 5.86
N TYR A 101 5.82 -0.73 6.55
CA TYR A 101 5.42 0.47 7.26
C TYR A 101 5.72 0.30 8.75
N ASN A 102 6.37 1.30 9.33
CA ASN A 102 6.62 1.36 10.77
C ASN A 102 5.85 2.54 11.36
N ALA A 103 4.76 2.25 12.05
CA ALA A 103 3.90 3.27 12.66
C ALA A 103 4.62 4.09 13.76
N SER A 104 5.59 3.49 14.47
CA SER A 104 6.35 4.21 15.51
C SER A 104 7.25 5.32 14.95
N THR A 105 7.69 5.19 13.70
CA THR A 105 8.53 6.19 13.01
C THR A 105 7.78 6.91 11.90
N SER A 106 6.49 6.57 11.68
CA SER A 106 5.67 7.07 10.57
C SER A 106 6.39 6.96 9.23
N THR A 107 6.99 5.79 8.94
CA THR A 107 7.81 5.60 7.76
C THR A 107 7.29 4.46 6.91
N LEU A 108 6.84 4.78 5.69
CA LEU A 108 6.61 3.81 4.62
C LEU A 108 7.93 3.63 3.86
N GLY A 109 8.54 2.47 4.00
CA GLY A 109 9.79 2.13 3.32
C GLY A 109 9.64 2.07 1.79
N ASN A 110 10.76 2.05 1.10
CA ASN A 110 10.80 1.78 -0.34
C ASN A 110 10.28 0.38 -0.64
N VAL A 111 9.93 0.13 -1.91
CA VAL A 111 9.64 -1.24 -2.37
C VAL A 111 10.84 -2.13 -2.07
N ILE A 112 10.61 -3.19 -1.27
CA ILE A 112 11.66 -4.10 -0.82
C ILE A 112 11.79 -5.27 -1.81
N GLY A 113 10.68 -5.74 -2.38
CA GLY A 113 10.67 -6.84 -3.33
C GLY A 113 9.33 -6.98 -4.05
N ALA A 114 9.31 -7.74 -5.13
CA ALA A 114 8.10 -8.05 -5.88
C ALA A 114 7.36 -9.23 -5.29
N CYS A 115 6.02 -9.22 -5.37
CA CYS A 115 5.19 -10.37 -5.02
C CYS A 115 5.17 -11.45 -6.12
N ARG A 116 5.84 -11.20 -7.22
CA ARG A 116 5.84 -12.04 -8.41
C ARG A 116 6.72 -13.26 -8.25
N SER A 117 6.24 -14.39 -8.73
CA SER A 117 6.99 -15.65 -8.69
C SER A 117 7.16 -16.29 -10.06
N ASP A 118 7.01 -15.51 -11.11
CA ASP A 118 7.27 -15.95 -12.49
C ASP A 118 8.75 -16.20 -12.71
N ARG A 119 9.09 -17.37 -13.26
CA ARG A 119 10.47 -17.77 -13.56
C ARG A 119 11.16 -16.81 -14.54
N ARG A 120 10.41 -16.19 -15.45
CA ARG A 120 10.93 -15.23 -16.46
C ARG A 120 11.48 -13.94 -15.84
N LEU A 121 11.11 -13.62 -14.61
CA LEU A 121 11.59 -12.44 -13.87
C LEU A 121 12.84 -12.71 -13.04
N LYS A 122 13.36 -13.93 -13.07
CA LYS A 122 14.41 -14.40 -12.16
C LYS A 122 15.62 -14.92 -12.92
N HIS A 123 16.79 -14.79 -12.32
CA HIS A 123 18.04 -15.38 -12.78
C HIS A 123 18.82 -15.99 -11.61
N ASN A 124 19.95 -16.62 -11.87
CA ASN A 124 20.76 -17.33 -10.86
C ASN A 124 19.94 -18.34 -10.07
N ILE A 125 18.98 -19.01 -10.76
CA ILE A 125 18.03 -19.92 -10.14
C ILE A 125 18.75 -21.22 -9.76
N LEU A 126 18.90 -21.45 -8.46
CA LEU A 126 19.55 -22.64 -7.90
C LEU A 126 18.53 -23.46 -7.11
N PHE A 127 18.31 -24.70 -7.51
CA PHE A 127 17.48 -25.65 -6.76
C PHE A 127 18.11 -25.91 -5.39
N LYS A 128 17.30 -25.91 -4.34
CA LYS A 128 17.70 -26.18 -2.95
C LYS A 128 17.18 -27.50 -2.47
N GLU A 129 15.88 -27.69 -2.46
CA GLU A 129 15.19 -28.84 -1.90
C GLU A 129 13.74 -28.90 -2.38
N TYR A 130 13.01 -29.94 -1.97
CA TYR A 130 11.57 -30.00 -2.08
C TYR A 130 10.91 -29.74 -0.73
N SER A 131 9.74 -29.11 -0.73
CA SER A 131 8.87 -28.97 0.45
C SER A 131 8.18 -30.32 0.79
N GLU A 132 7.41 -30.35 1.89
CA GLU A 132 6.61 -31.53 2.26
C GLU A 132 5.52 -31.87 1.22
N LEU A 133 5.06 -30.88 0.45
CA LEU A 133 4.11 -31.05 -0.67
C LEU A 133 4.82 -31.26 -2.02
N ASP A 134 6.07 -31.68 -2.03
CA ASP A 134 6.89 -31.90 -3.23
C ASP A 134 7.06 -30.64 -4.11
N ILE A 135 6.91 -29.46 -3.54
CA ILE A 135 7.11 -28.20 -4.25
C ILE A 135 8.62 -27.87 -4.31
N PRO A 136 9.20 -27.66 -5.49
CA PRO A 136 10.61 -27.32 -5.59
C PRO A 136 10.89 -25.92 -5.04
N ILE A 137 11.88 -25.81 -4.17
CA ILE A 137 12.34 -24.58 -3.54
C ILE A 137 13.66 -24.16 -4.20
N TYR A 138 13.75 -22.90 -4.53
CA TYR A 138 14.91 -22.32 -5.20
C TYR A 138 15.45 -21.12 -4.45
N GLU A 139 16.75 -20.93 -4.57
CA GLU A 139 17.42 -19.65 -4.36
C GLU A 139 17.55 -18.93 -5.70
N PHE A 140 17.29 -17.63 -5.76
CA PHE A 140 17.30 -16.86 -6.99
C PHE A 140 17.48 -15.35 -6.74
N GLU A 141 17.74 -14.64 -7.81
CA GLU A 141 17.75 -13.17 -7.86
C GLU A 141 16.75 -12.66 -8.88
N TYR A 142 16.21 -11.46 -8.70
CA TYR A 142 15.38 -10.82 -9.73
C TYR A 142 16.25 -10.17 -10.80
N ILE A 143 15.82 -10.28 -12.07
CA ILE A 143 16.47 -9.62 -13.22
C ILE A 143 16.39 -8.11 -13.07
N ASN A 144 15.20 -7.59 -12.73
CA ASN A 144 14.98 -6.18 -12.48
C ASN A 144 15.19 -5.87 -11.01
N LYS A 145 16.03 -4.88 -10.71
CA LYS A 145 16.26 -4.39 -9.36
C LYS A 145 15.01 -3.75 -8.72
N SER A 146 14.05 -3.31 -9.53
CA SER A 146 12.73 -2.85 -9.05
C SER A 146 11.90 -3.98 -8.45
N ASP A 147 12.10 -5.21 -8.87
CA ASP A 147 11.40 -6.38 -8.37
C ASP A 147 12.03 -6.92 -7.07
N GLY A 148 13.32 -6.62 -6.86
CA GLY A 148 14.04 -6.98 -5.64
C GLY A 148 15.56 -6.91 -5.83
N ILE A 149 16.27 -6.60 -4.74
CA ILE A 149 17.74 -6.55 -4.70
C ILE A 149 18.25 -7.60 -3.72
N GLY A 150 19.16 -8.45 -4.18
CA GLY A 150 19.77 -9.54 -3.41
C GLY A 150 19.14 -10.89 -3.72
N THR A 151 19.46 -11.85 -2.91
CA THR A 151 19.08 -13.26 -3.09
C THR A 151 17.80 -13.57 -2.31
N TYR A 152 16.94 -14.37 -2.89
CA TYR A 152 15.66 -14.79 -2.32
C TYR A 152 15.54 -16.31 -2.36
N VAL A 153 14.73 -16.84 -1.44
CA VAL A 153 14.31 -18.24 -1.43
C VAL A 153 12.80 -18.29 -1.63
N GLY A 154 12.33 -19.22 -2.45
CA GLY A 154 10.92 -19.42 -2.75
C GLY A 154 10.72 -20.40 -3.90
N THR A 155 9.50 -20.48 -4.43
CA THR A 155 9.19 -21.36 -5.56
C THR A 155 8.93 -20.59 -6.86
N MET A 156 8.76 -21.31 -7.97
CA MET A 156 8.37 -20.74 -9.26
C MET A 156 6.91 -21.04 -9.55
N ALA A 157 6.15 -20.02 -9.95
CA ALA A 157 4.74 -20.19 -10.30
C ALA A 157 4.52 -21.28 -11.37
N GLN A 158 5.42 -21.36 -12.34
CA GLN A 158 5.33 -22.39 -13.39
C GLN A 158 5.47 -23.82 -12.87
N ASP A 159 6.18 -24.02 -11.77
CA ASP A 159 6.32 -25.36 -11.20
C ASP A 159 5.06 -25.74 -10.42
N LEU A 160 4.41 -24.80 -9.72
CA LEU A 160 3.10 -25.00 -9.11
C LEU A 160 2.02 -25.34 -10.14
N ILE A 161 2.04 -24.66 -11.28
CA ILE A 161 1.12 -24.97 -12.40
C ILE A 161 1.33 -26.41 -12.88
N LYS A 162 2.58 -26.88 -13.05
CA LYS A 162 2.89 -28.27 -13.43
C LYS A 162 2.44 -29.29 -12.40
N LEU A 163 2.48 -28.94 -11.12
CA LEU A 163 2.00 -29.76 -10.01
C LEU A 163 0.46 -29.75 -9.87
N GLY A 164 -0.25 -28.96 -10.72
CA GLY A 164 -1.70 -28.85 -10.65
C GLY A 164 -2.22 -27.93 -9.56
N MET A 165 -1.36 -27.16 -8.89
CA MET A 165 -1.70 -26.25 -7.79
C MET A 165 -2.15 -24.88 -8.33
N HIS A 166 -3.14 -24.88 -9.22
CA HIS A 166 -3.59 -23.68 -9.93
C HIS A 166 -4.19 -22.62 -8.98
N GLU A 167 -4.79 -23.03 -7.89
CA GLU A 167 -5.36 -22.13 -6.88
C GLU A 167 -4.30 -21.32 -6.09
N ALA A 168 -3.06 -21.78 -6.13
CA ALA A 168 -1.93 -21.07 -5.53
C ALA A 168 -1.24 -20.09 -6.50
N VAL A 169 -1.76 -19.94 -7.74
CA VAL A 169 -1.13 -19.10 -8.76
C VAL A 169 -2.15 -18.15 -9.37
N THR A 170 -1.76 -16.90 -9.55
CA THR A 170 -2.53 -15.89 -10.28
C THR A 170 -1.72 -15.38 -11.47
N LEU A 171 -2.39 -15.18 -12.62
CA LEU A 171 -1.83 -14.47 -13.76
C LEU A 171 -2.18 -12.99 -13.62
N ASP A 172 -1.16 -12.16 -13.43
CA ASP A 172 -1.32 -10.71 -13.30
C ASP A 172 -1.67 -10.04 -14.64
N ALA A 173 -2.19 -8.83 -14.61
CA ALA A 173 -2.63 -8.09 -15.80
C ALA A 173 -1.50 -7.82 -16.81
N ASP A 174 -0.26 -7.85 -16.38
CA ASP A 174 0.93 -7.70 -17.23
C ASP A 174 1.50 -9.02 -17.79
N GLY A 175 0.79 -10.14 -17.57
CA GLY A 175 1.12 -11.44 -18.10
C GLY A 175 2.23 -12.20 -17.34
N TYR A 176 2.55 -11.79 -16.14
CA TYR A 176 3.42 -12.54 -15.23
C TYR A 176 2.62 -13.25 -14.15
N TYR A 177 3.21 -14.30 -13.58
CA TYR A 177 2.56 -15.08 -12.52
C TYR A 177 3.02 -14.65 -11.14
N SER A 178 2.06 -14.61 -10.21
CA SER A 178 2.25 -14.45 -8.76
C SER A 178 1.85 -15.72 -8.01
N VAL A 179 2.42 -15.93 -6.83
CA VAL A 179 2.17 -17.10 -5.98
C VAL A 179 1.54 -16.69 -4.68
N HIS A 180 0.46 -17.39 -4.31
CA HIS A 180 -0.19 -17.32 -3.00
C HIS A 180 0.52 -18.22 -2.01
N TYR A 181 1.54 -17.70 -1.35
CA TYR A 181 2.37 -18.47 -0.42
C TYR A 181 1.61 -18.97 0.83
N ASN A 182 0.46 -18.38 1.17
CA ASN A 182 -0.43 -18.88 2.22
C ASN A 182 -1.20 -20.17 1.85
N LYS A 183 -1.15 -20.59 0.58
CA LYS A 183 -1.77 -21.83 0.07
C LYS A 183 -0.79 -22.97 -0.16
N ILE A 184 0.47 -22.75 0.18
CA ILE A 184 1.55 -23.72 0.01
C ILE A 184 2.44 -23.76 1.25
N ASP A 185 3.27 -24.78 1.37
CA ASP A 185 4.21 -25.00 2.47
C ASP A 185 5.63 -24.46 2.20
N VAL A 186 5.73 -23.46 1.34
CA VAL A 186 6.99 -22.79 0.98
C VAL A 186 6.99 -21.35 1.49
N ASP A 187 8.03 -20.97 2.22
CA ASP A 187 8.26 -19.60 2.64
C ASP A 187 8.99 -18.79 1.58
N PHE A 188 8.45 -17.61 1.24
CA PHE A 188 9.17 -16.62 0.47
C PHE A 188 9.96 -15.72 1.41
N ARG A 189 11.30 -15.72 1.25
CA ARG A 189 12.16 -14.90 2.10
C ARG A 189 13.39 -14.39 1.36
N LYS A 190 13.92 -13.28 1.80
CA LYS A 190 15.26 -12.81 1.41
C LYS A 190 16.32 -13.50 2.26
N VAL A 191 17.48 -13.83 1.64
CA VAL A 191 18.63 -14.44 2.29
C VAL A 191 19.70 -13.40 2.60
#